data_9905ec27dab158759b521a26b8d6e0cf
#
_entry.id   9905ec27dab158759b521a26b8d6e0cf
#
_cell.length_a   1.000
_cell.length_b   1.000
_cell.length_c   1.000
_cell.angle_alpha   90.00
_cell.angle_beta   90.00
_cell.angle_gamma   90.00
#
_symmetry.space_group_name_H-M   'P 1'
#
loop_
_entity.id
_entity.type
_entity.pdbx_description
1 polymer ?
#
loop_
_entity_poly.entity_id
_entity_poly.type
_entity_poly.pdbx_seq_one_letter_code
_entity_poly.pdbx_strand_id
1 'polypeptide(L)'
;MQYGTFVISLDFELLWGVRDKRTVADYGANIRGVRDVVPALLDLFAERDIACTWATVGLLFAGTEEAMVAALPARKPDYANPRISSYHYLAEVGADEERDPYYYGLSLIRRILGYPAQEIGTHTFSHFYCLEEGGSTDAFRADLEAARVAAAHLGVSLASIVFPRNQISPVHLAVSREFGLRAFRGNEQTWFHRARRDREQNLLVRGCRLADSYLPLAGAHDREPALVGGLVDVPASRFLRPVSRNAALERLRLWRITSAMETAARRRRLFHLWWHPHNFGVDLQENLAFLRKILDHFRILQDRYGMRSMTMAAVADEVLNAHGQSGTAHQ
;
A
#
# COMPACT_ATOMS: atom_id res chain seq x y z
N MET A 1 2.01 -3.69 -22.10
CA MET A 1 0.95 -2.65 -21.92
C MET A 1 0.91 -1.74 -23.15
N GLN A 2 -0.22 -1.13 -23.47
CA GLN A 2 -0.31 -0.22 -24.64
C GLN A 2 0.37 1.14 -24.36
N TYR A 3 0.43 1.57 -23.10
CA TYR A 3 0.98 2.84 -22.62
C TYR A 3 1.78 2.63 -21.32
N GLY A 4 2.58 3.63 -20.96
CA GLY A 4 3.20 3.67 -19.64
C GLY A 4 2.13 3.85 -18.56
N THR A 5 2.30 3.23 -17.39
CA THR A 5 1.32 3.29 -16.32
C THR A 5 1.95 3.79 -15.04
N PHE A 6 1.32 4.80 -14.43
CA PHE A 6 1.66 5.31 -13.12
C PHE A 6 0.66 4.80 -12.09
N VAL A 7 1.15 4.09 -11.10
CA VAL A 7 0.34 3.58 -9.97
C VAL A 7 0.81 4.23 -8.70
N ILE A 8 -0.14 4.65 -7.87
CA ILE A 8 0.11 5.00 -6.47
C ILE A 8 -0.65 4.01 -5.59
N SER A 9 0.04 3.45 -4.58
CA SER A 9 -0.63 2.74 -3.49
C SER A 9 -0.18 3.26 -2.13
N LEU A 10 -1.13 3.34 -1.21
CA LEU A 10 -0.92 3.83 0.15
C LEU A 10 -1.24 2.72 1.15
N ASP A 11 -0.30 2.43 2.03
CA ASP A 11 -0.54 1.49 3.12
C ASP A 11 -1.25 2.26 4.24
N PHE A 12 -2.60 2.19 4.23
CA PHE A 12 -3.45 2.90 5.17
C PHE A 12 -3.70 2.04 6.40
N GLU A 13 -2.86 2.23 7.40
CA GLU A 13 -2.73 1.35 8.54
C GLU A 13 -2.79 2.04 9.91
N LEU A 14 -2.63 3.38 9.98
CA LEU A 14 -2.51 4.16 11.23
C LEU A 14 -1.49 3.51 12.19
N LEU A 15 -1.82 3.41 13.49
CA LEU A 15 -0.92 2.80 14.47
C LEU A 15 -0.82 1.28 14.31
N TRP A 16 -1.81 0.61 13.68
CA TRP A 16 -1.81 -0.84 13.50
C TRP A 16 -0.57 -1.37 12.76
N GLY A 17 -0.01 -0.60 11.83
CA GLY A 17 1.15 -1.02 11.05
C GLY A 17 2.50 -0.89 11.76
N VAL A 18 2.57 -0.06 12.80
CA VAL A 18 3.84 0.27 13.48
C VAL A 18 3.86 0.01 14.99
N ARG A 19 2.74 -0.44 15.55
CA ARG A 19 2.51 -0.62 16.99
C ARG A 19 3.57 -1.47 17.71
N ASP A 20 4.19 -2.43 17.02
CA ASP A 20 5.23 -3.29 17.58
C ASP A 20 6.59 -2.59 17.69
N LYS A 21 6.74 -1.41 17.06
CA LYS A 21 7.99 -0.63 16.99
C LYS A 21 7.84 0.79 17.48
N ARG A 22 6.62 1.31 17.55
CA ARG A 22 6.31 2.69 17.88
C ARG A 22 5.18 2.77 18.90
N THR A 23 5.20 3.83 19.67
CA THR A 23 4.17 4.16 20.64
C THR A 23 3.49 5.48 20.26
N VAL A 24 2.34 5.79 20.87
CA VAL A 24 1.70 7.10 20.72
C VAL A 24 2.62 8.23 21.20
N ALA A 25 3.45 7.98 22.20
CA ALA A 25 4.36 8.99 22.73
C ALA A 25 5.46 9.42 21.75
N ASP A 26 6.01 8.47 20.97
CA ASP A 26 7.11 8.77 20.05
C ASP A 26 6.67 8.97 18.59
N TYR A 27 5.48 8.50 18.21
CA TYR A 27 5.02 8.55 16.82
C TYR A 27 3.56 9.05 16.67
N GLY A 28 2.89 9.39 17.75
CA GLY A 28 1.50 9.79 17.74
C GLY A 28 1.22 11.04 16.88
N ALA A 29 2.17 11.98 16.81
CA ALA A 29 2.03 13.16 15.94
C ALA A 29 1.89 12.76 14.46
N ASN A 30 2.70 11.80 13.99
CA ASN A 30 2.63 11.27 12.62
C ASN A 30 1.28 10.60 12.35
N ILE A 31 0.79 9.79 13.29
CA ILE A 31 -0.49 9.07 13.13
C ILE A 31 -1.66 10.06 13.15
N ARG A 32 -1.68 11.00 14.11
CA ARG A 32 -2.73 12.03 14.20
C ARG A 32 -2.78 12.90 12.94
N GLY A 33 -1.61 13.28 12.41
CA GLY A 33 -1.50 14.08 11.19
C GLY A 33 -2.12 13.42 9.96
N VAL A 34 -2.39 12.10 9.97
CA VAL A 34 -3.11 11.43 8.87
C VAL A 34 -4.50 12.03 8.65
N ARG A 35 -5.12 12.61 9.69
CA ARG A 35 -6.40 13.32 9.61
C ARG A 35 -6.36 14.51 8.64
N ASP A 36 -5.20 15.15 8.51
CA ASP A 36 -4.97 16.25 7.57
C ASP A 36 -4.38 15.75 6.25
N VAL A 37 -3.56 14.69 6.30
CA VAL A 37 -2.89 14.10 5.13
C VAL A 37 -3.91 13.53 4.15
N VAL A 38 -4.88 12.73 4.63
CA VAL A 38 -5.85 12.04 3.75
C VAL A 38 -6.66 13.06 2.96
N PRO A 39 -7.31 14.08 3.56
CA PRO A 39 -8.00 15.12 2.80
C PRO A 39 -7.10 15.81 1.77
N ALA A 40 -5.91 16.23 2.20
CA ALA A 40 -5.00 16.97 1.34
C ALA A 40 -4.48 16.15 0.15
N LEU A 41 -4.27 14.84 0.34
CA LEU A 41 -3.91 13.93 -0.76
C LEU A 41 -5.09 13.72 -1.72
N LEU A 42 -6.31 13.55 -1.21
CA LEU A 42 -7.50 13.37 -2.04
C LEU A 42 -7.77 14.59 -2.91
N ASP A 43 -7.66 15.79 -2.33
CA ASP A 43 -7.83 17.04 -3.07
C ASP A 43 -6.74 17.18 -4.14
N LEU A 44 -5.48 16.89 -3.81
CA LEU A 44 -4.36 16.93 -4.76
C LEU A 44 -4.52 15.87 -5.88
N PHE A 45 -5.00 14.67 -5.55
CA PHE A 45 -5.23 13.63 -6.53
C PHE A 45 -6.39 13.96 -7.46
N ALA A 46 -7.48 14.53 -6.93
CA ALA A 46 -8.60 15.00 -7.73
C ALA A 46 -8.18 16.16 -8.67
N GLU A 47 -7.38 17.13 -8.17
CA GLU A 47 -6.85 18.25 -8.97
C GLU A 47 -5.99 17.77 -10.17
N ARG A 48 -5.35 16.62 -10.06
CA ARG A 48 -4.37 16.08 -11.02
C ARG A 48 -4.81 14.82 -11.74
N ASP A 49 -6.06 14.41 -11.61
CA ASP A 49 -6.63 13.16 -12.19
C ASP A 49 -5.79 11.92 -11.82
N ILE A 50 -5.39 11.81 -10.55
CA ILE A 50 -4.58 10.70 -10.04
C ILE A 50 -5.47 9.63 -9.42
N ALA A 51 -5.37 8.43 -9.95
CA ALA A 51 -5.92 7.23 -9.35
C ALA A 51 -4.97 6.67 -8.28
N CYS A 52 -5.52 6.21 -7.16
CA CYS A 52 -4.73 5.64 -6.06
C CYS A 52 -5.43 4.44 -5.43
N THR A 53 -4.66 3.43 -5.02
CA THR A 53 -5.14 2.31 -4.21
C THR A 53 -4.77 2.53 -2.75
N TRP A 54 -5.78 2.60 -1.88
CA TRP A 54 -5.62 2.69 -0.43
C TRP A 54 -5.72 1.29 0.17
N ALA A 55 -4.57 0.67 0.38
CA ALA A 55 -4.49 -0.64 1.03
C ALA A 55 -4.77 -0.49 2.52
N THR A 56 -5.99 -0.83 2.93
CA THR A 56 -6.56 -0.47 4.22
C THR A 56 -6.56 -1.66 5.16
N VAL A 57 -6.05 -1.47 6.38
CA VAL A 57 -6.18 -2.45 7.48
C VAL A 57 -7.64 -2.56 7.89
N GLY A 58 -8.17 -3.78 7.95
CA GLY A 58 -9.59 -4.04 8.20
C GLY A 58 -10.11 -3.51 9.55
N LEU A 59 -9.26 -3.50 10.58
CA LEU A 59 -9.61 -2.92 11.89
C LEU A 59 -9.99 -1.43 11.81
N LEU A 60 -9.54 -0.69 10.79
CA LEU A 60 -9.89 0.73 10.58
C LEU A 60 -11.33 0.96 10.14
N PHE A 61 -12.05 -0.10 9.72
CA PHE A 61 -13.46 0.01 9.34
C PHE A 61 -14.40 0.07 10.57
N ALA A 62 -13.91 -0.26 11.75
CA ALA A 62 -14.67 -0.08 12.98
C ALA A 62 -14.72 1.41 13.38
N GLY A 63 -15.86 1.84 13.89
CA GLY A 63 -16.05 3.19 14.44
C GLY A 63 -16.02 3.24 15.96
N THR A 64 -16.21 2.09 16.62
CA THR A 64 -16.21 1.93 18.08
C THR A 64 -15.52 0.64 18.49
N GLU A 65 -15.17 0.53 19.77
CA GLU A 65 -14.58 -0.68 20.35
C GLU A 65 -15.53 -1.89 20.19
N GLU A 66 -16.83 -1.73 20.47
CA GLU A 66 -17.82 -2.79 20.33
C GLU A 66 -17.87 -3.31 18.87
N ALA A 67 -17.89 -2.40 17.89
CA ALA A 67 -17.89 -2.77 16.48
C ALA A 67 -16.58 -3.47 16.09
N MET A 68 -15.44 -3.02 16.62
CA MET A 68 -14.15 -3.64 16.39
C MET A 68 -14.10 -5.06 16.95
N VAL A 69 -14.56 -5.25 18.20
CA VAL A 69 -14.60 -6.57 18.86
C VAL A 69 -15.56 -7.52 18.14
N ALA A 70 -16.71 -7.03 17.69
CA ALA A 70 -17.69 -7.83 16.95
C ALA A 70 -17.18 -8.29 15.58
N ALA A 71 -16.26 -7.53 14.96
CA ALA A 71 -15.66 -7.85 13.66
C ALA A 71 -14.47 -8.81 13.76
N LEU A 72 -14.00 -9.17 14.95
CA LEU A 72 -12.79 -10.00 15.09
C LEU A 72 -13.02 -11.42 14.53
N PRO A 73 -12.06 -11.96 13.77
CA PRO A 73 -12.16 -13.32 13.26
C PRO A 73 -12.09 -14.35 14.39
N ALA A 74 -12.83 -15.45 14.23
CA ALA A 74 -12.83 -16.55 15.20
C ALA A 74 -11.45 -17.22 15.32
N ARG A 75 -10.68 -17.29 14.24
CA ARG A 75 -9.32 -17.84 14.21
C ARG A 75 -8.30 -16.72 14.02
N LYS A 76 -7.41 -16.58 14.99
CA LYS A 76 -6.35 -15.58 15.02
C LYS A 76 -4.99 -16.24 14.82
N PRO A 77 -3.94 -15.54 14.32
CA PRO A 77 -2.59 -16.08 14.28
C PRO A 77 -2.05 -16.27 15.71
N ASP A 78 -1.31 -17.35 15.91
CA ASP A 78 -0.60 -17.65 17.15
C ASP A 78 0.90 -17.39 16.94
N TYR A 79 1.26 -16.11 16.75
CA TYR A 79 2.64 -15.74 16.49
C TYR A 79 3.55 -16.07 17.66
N ALA A 80 4.73 -16.68 17.36
CA ALA A 80 5.78 -16.93 18.34
C ALA A 80 6.22 -15.65 19.10
N ASN A 81 6.10 -14.49 18.45
CA ASN A 81 6.23 -13.18 19.09
C ASN A 81 4.86 -12.51 19.19
N PRO A 82 4.19 -12.51 20.37
CA PRO A 82 2.85 -11.94 20.50
C PRO A 82 2.79 -10.43 20.23
N ARG A 83 3.91 -9.71 20.35
CA ARG A 83 3.97 -8.27 20.11
C ARG A 83 3.69 -7.86 18.67
N ILE A 84 3.82 -8.78 17.70
CA ILE A 84 3.48 -8.49 16.31
C ILE A 84 1.99 -8.69 16.00
N SER A 85 1.23 -9.32 16.90
CA SER A 85 -0.22 -9.51 16.77
C SER A 85 -0.97 -8.21 17.10
N SER A 86 -1.87 -7.75 16.21
CA SER A 86 -2.78 -6.64 16.49
C SER A 86 -3.67 -6.92 17.69
N TYR A 87 -4.05 -8.18 17.87
CA TYR A 87 -4.94 -8.61 18.95
C TYR A 87 -4.33 -8.44 20.35
N HIS A 88 -3.01 -8.33 20.43
CA HIS A 88 -2.30 -8.06 21.69
C HIS A 88 -2.57 -6.65 22.23
N TYR A 89 -2.92 -5.71 21.33
CA TYR A 89 -3.11 -4.29 21.65
C TYR A 89 -4.57 -3.86 21.77
N LEU A 90 -5.53 -4.78 21.62
CA LEU A 90 -6.95 -4.42 21.69
C LEU A 90 -7.37 -3.79 23.02
N ALA A 91 -6.76 -4.19 24.11
CA ALA A 91 -7.03 -3.61 25.43
C ALA A 91 -6.51 -2.15 25.60
N GLU A 92 -5.66 -1.69 24.68
CA GLU A 92 -5.13 -0.32 24.68
C GLU A 92 -5.98 0.63 23.82
N VAL A 93 -6.91 0.09 23.03
CA VAL A 93 -7.74 0.86 22.11
C VAL A 93 -8.82 1.62 22.87
N GLY A 94 -8.97 2.90 22.58
CA GLY A 94 -10.03 3.73 23.14
C GLY A 94 -11.42 3.38 22.61
N ALA A 95 -12.45 3.96 23.19
CA ALA A 95 -13.85 3.58 22.93
C ALA A 95 -14.32 3.87 21.48
N ASP A 96 -13.79 4.91 20.84
CA ASP A 96 -14.25 5.35 19.52
C ASP A 96 -13.20 6.22 18.79
N GLU A 97 -13.49 6.58 17.54
CA GLU A 97 -12.62 7.37 16.69
C GLU A 97 -12.35 8.80 17.19
N GLU A 98 -13.27 9.40 17.94
CA GLU A 98 -13.11 10.75 18.50
C GLU A 98 -12.11 10.74 19.66
N ARG A 99 -12.21 9.71 20.54
CA ARG A 99 -11.34 9.56 21.71
C ARG A 99 -9.98 8.96 21.37
N ASP A 100 -9.93 8.11 20.32
CA ASP A 100 -8.71 7.43 19.91
C ASP A 100 -8.47 7.52 18.39
N PRO A 101 -7.96 8.64 17.90
CA PRO A 101 -7.66 8.84 16.48
C PRO A 101 -6.50 8.00 15.96
N TYR A 102 -5.84 7.21 16.81
CA TYR A 102 -4.65 6.43 16.45
C TYR A 102 -5.00 5.05 15.90
N TYR A 103 -6.12 4.47 16.32
CA TYR A 103 -6.54 3.13 15.97
C TYR A 103 -7.78 3.06 15.07
N TYR A 104 -8.54 4.14 14.94
CA TYR A 104 -9.75 4.21 14.13
C TYR A 104 -9.57 5.07 12.88
N GLY A 105 -10.19 4.67 11.77
CA GLY A 105 -10.08 5.37 10.50
C GLY A 105 -11.35 5.42 9.66
N LEU A 106 -12.50 5.05 10.24
CA LEU A 106 -13.76 4.93 9.51
C LEU A 106 -14.19 6.23 8.80
N SER A 107 -14.03 7.38 9.46
CA SER A 107 -14.35 8.68 8.87
C SER A 107 -13.47 8.99 7.65
N LEU A 108 -12.20 8.62 7.69
CA LEU A 108 -11.26 8.78 6.59
C LEU A 108 -11.58 7.82 5.43
N ILE A 109 -11.94 6.56 5.73
CA ILE A 109 -12.39 5.59 4.70
C ILE A 109 -13.61 6.13 3.96
N ARG A 110 -14.61 6.63 4.69
CA ARG A 110 -15.81 7.25 4.08
C ARG A 110 -15.45 8.44 3.19
N ARG A 111 -14.47 9.23 3.59
CA ARG A 111 -13.98 10.35 2.78
C ARG A 111 -13.29 9.87 1.51
N ILE A 112 -12.45 8.84 1.57
CA ILE A 112 -11.81 8.24 0.40
C ILE A 112 -12.85 7.73 -0.60
N LEU A 113 -13.91 7.07 -0.12
CA LEU A 113 -15.01 6.55 -0.95
C LEU A 113 -15.81 7.64 -1.67
N GLY A 114 -15.72 8.89 -1.22
CA GLY A 114 -16.32 10.04 -1.91
C GLY A 114 -15.58 10.48 -3.19
N TYR A 115 -14.41 9.89 -3.49
CA TYR A 115 -13.59 10.24 -4.66
C TYR A 115 -13.55 9.08 -5.66
N PRO A 116 -14.12 9.22 -6.88
CA PRO A 116 -14.36 8.09 -7.79
C PRO A 116 -13.10 7.40 -8.32
N ALA A 117 -11.96 8.11 -8.37
CA ALA A 117 -10.69 7.57 -8.84
C ALA A 117 -9.88 6.85 -7.74
N GLN A 118 -10.47 6.68 -6.55
CA GLN A 118 -9.79 6.06 -5.42
C GLN A 118 -10.32 4.64 -5.18
N GLU A 119 -9.41 3.69 -5.08
CA GLU A 119 -9.71 2.30 -4.76
C GLU A 119 -9.40 2.02 -3.29
N ILE A 120 -10.32 1.36 -2.58
CA ILE A 120 -10.03 0.71 -1.30
C ILE A 120 -9.59 -0.73 -1.60
N GLY A 121 -8.30 -1.01 -1.41
CA GLY A 121 -7.74 -2.36 -1.35
C GLY A 121 -7.61 -2.84 0.08
N THR A 122 -7.21 -4.10 0.27
CA THR A 122 -6.95 -4.63 1.62
C THR A 122 -5.46 -4.62 2.00
N HIS A 123 -5.18 -4.29 3.25
CA HIS A 123 -3.89 -4.52 3.91
C HIS A 123 -4.05 -5.60 5.00
N THR A 124 -4.89 -6.62 4.69
CA THR A 124 -5.42 -7.63 5.60
C THR A 124 -6.31 -7.04 6.71
N PHE A 125 -7.02 -7.86 7.47
CA PHE A 125 -7.87 -7.34 8.55
C PHE A 125 -7.04 -6.81 9.71
N SER A 126 -6.10 -7.63 10.18
CA SER A 126 -5.33 -7.36 11.40
C SER A 126 -3.88 -6.92 11.15
N HIS A 127 -3.54 -6.49 9.93
CA HIS A 127 -2.14 -6.30 9.53
C HIS A 127 -1.34 -7.60 9.66
N PHE A 128 -1.84 -8.67 9.03
CA PHE A 128 -1.36 -10.04 9.16
C PHE A 128 0.04 -10.25 8.56
N TYR A 129 0.92 -10.92 9.28
CA TYR A 129 2.29 -11.22 8.82
C TYR A 129 2.39 -12.65 8.30
N CYS A 130 2.50 -12.79 6.98
CA CYS A 130 2.44 -14.08 6.29
C CYS A 130 3.67 -14.99 6.47
N LEU A 131 4.84 -14.43 6.77
CA LEU A 131 6.10 -15.18 6.88
C LEU A 131 6.54 -15.40 8.33
N GLU A 132 5.86 -14.79 9.30
CA GLU A 132 6.21 -14.95 10.70
C GLU A 132 5.68 -16.28 11.26
N GLU A 133 6.46 -16.87 12.16
CA GLU A 133 6.11 -18.15 12.79
C GLU A 133 4.81 -18.03 13.59
N GLY A 134 3.86 -18.96 13.36
CA GLY A 134 2.53 -18.93 13.95
C GLY A 134 1.45 -18.27 13.07
N GLY A 135 1.83 -17.70 11.93
CA GLY A 135 0.92 -17.20 10.89
C GLY A 135 0.36 -18.33 10.03
N SER A 136 -0.63 -19.09 10.52
CA SER A 136 -1.19 -20.22 9.74
C SER A 136 -2.06 -19.75 8.58
N THR A 137 -2.16 -20.58 7.53
CA THR A 137 -3.02 -20.33 6.37
C THR A 137 -4.49 -20.19 6.74
N ASP A 138 -4.96 -20.97 7.72
CA ASP A 138 -6.34 -20.89 8.19
C ASP A 138 -6.61 -19.59 8.95
N ALA A 139 -5.63 -19.09 9.73
CA ALA A 139 -5.74 -17.79 10.38
C ALA A 139 -5.74 -16.65 9.35
N PHE A 140 -4.94 -16.77 8.28
CA PHE A 140 -4.94 -15.81 7.18
C PHE A 140 -6.28 -15.82 6.43
N ARG A 141 -6.87 -16.99 6.19
CA ARG A 141 -8.20 -17.14 5.58
C ARG A 141 -9.28 -16.44 6.41
N ALA A 142 -9.27 -16.65 7.73
CA ALA A 142 -10.19 -15.99 8.65
C ALA A 142 -9.97 -14.47 8.70
N ASP A 143 -8.73 -14.02 8.62
CA ASP A 143 -8.35 -12.61 8.57
C ASP A 143 -8.86 -11.93 7.28
N LEU A 144 -8.69 -12.57 6.11
CA LEU A 144 -9.22 -12.05 4.84
C LEU A 144 -10.75 -12.02 4.81
N GLU A 145 -11.42 -13.03 5.39
CA GLU A 145 -12.88 -13.01 5.49
C GLU A 145 -13.35 -11.86 6.36
N ALA A 146 -12.71 -11.61 7.50
CA ALA A 146 -13.02 -10.46 8.34
C ALA A 146 -12.79 -9.12 7.59
N ALA A 147 -11.71 -9.00 6.81
CA ALA A 147 -11.48 -7.82 5.98
C ALA A 147 -12.57 -7.62 4.93
N ARG A 148 -13.00 -8.70 4.25
CA ARG A 148 -14.06 -8.68 3.25
C ARG A 148 -15.41 -8.26 3.85
N VAL A 149 -15.75 -8.81 5.01
CA VAL A 149 -17.00 -8.46 5.71
C VAL A 149 -16.98 -7.00 6.16
N ALA A 150 -15.89 -6.54 6.77
CA ALA A 150 -15.76 -5.15 7.20
C ALA A 150 -15.90 -4.16 6.04
N ALA A 151 -15.27 -4.44 4.89
CA ALA A 151 -15.37 -3.61 3.69
C ALA A 151 -16.79 -3.64 3.08
N ALA A 152 -17.44 -4.80 3.06
CA ALA A 152 -18.78 -4.98 2.49
C ALA A 152 -19.85 -4.14 3.23
N HIS A 153 -19.68 -3.85 4.53
CA HIS A 153 -20.58 -2.98 5.28
C HIS A 153 -20.62 -1.53 4.74
N LEU A 154 -19.58 -1.12 4.01
CA LEU A 154 -19.53 0.17 3.30
C LEU A 154 -19.78 0.03 1.79
N GLY A 155 -20.24 -1.13 1.31
CA GLY A 155 -20.45 -1.40 -0.12
C GLY A 155 -19.16 -1.58 -0.92
N VAL A 156 -18.01 -1.81 -0.26
CA VAL A 156 -16.71 -1.98 -0.92
C VAL A 156 -16.48 -3.45 -1.25
N SER A 157 -16.15 -3.72 -2.53
CA SER A 157 -15.63 -5.00 -2.99
C SER A 157 -14.11 -4.92 -3.13
N LEU A 158 -13.39 -5.69 -2.33
CA LEU A 158 -11.94 -5.70 -2.34
C LEU A 158 -11.41 -6.41 -3.59
N ALA A 159 -10.58 -5.73 -4.38
CA ALA A 159 -9.98 -6.27 -5.59
C ALA A 159 -8.46 -6.44 -5.48
N SER A 160 -7.81 -5.64 -4.65
CA SER A 160 -6.36 -5.60 -4.51
C SER A 160 -5.91 -5.86 -3.08
N ILE A 161 -4.77 -6.52 -2.93
CA ILE A 161 -4.11 -6.74 -1.65
C ILE A 161 -2.68 -6.19 -1.65
N VAL A 162 -2.31 -5.54 -0.56
CA VAL A 162 -0.93 -5.27 -0.20
C VAL A 162 -0.61 -6.06 1.05
N PHE A 163 0.37 -6.95 0.98
CA PHE A 163 0.77 -7.76 2.12
C PHE A 163 1.59 -6.94 3.12
N PRO A 164 1.23 -6.93 4.42
CA PRO A 164 2.01 -6.26 5.45
C PRO A 164 3.48 -6.65 5.41
N ARG A 165 4.36 -5.64 5.55
CA ARG A 165 5.83 -5.78 5.40
C ARG A 165 6.26 -6.42 4.08
N ASN A 166 5.40 -6.38 3.06
CA ASN A 166 5.63 -7.03 1.77
C ASN A 166 5.95 -8.54 1.89
N GLN A 167 5.39 -9.21 2.89
CA GLN A 167 5.57 -10.64 3.15
C GLN A 167 4.66 -11.48 2.27
N ILE A 168 5.11 -11.78 1.05
CA ILE A 168 4.35 -12.51 0.04
C ILE A 168 4.79 -13.97 0.02
N SER A 169 3.83 -14.91 -0.04
CA SER A 169 4.10 -16.32 -0.30
C SER A 169 3.08 -16.94 -1.26
N PRO A 170 3.45 -18.01 -2.00
CA PRO A 170 2.55 -18.67 -2.95
C PRO A 170 1.23 -19.15 -2.33
N VAL A 171 1.30 -19.67 -1.09
CA VAL A 171 0.11 -20.15 -0.36
C VAL A 171 -0.86 -19.00 -0.07
N HIS A 172 -0.36 -17.86 0.37
CA HIS A 172 -1.20 -16.69 0.68
C HIS A 172 -1.76 -16.05 -0.60
N LEU A 173 -1.05 -16.10 -1.73
CA LEU A 173 -1.59 -15.69 -3.02
C LEU A 173 -2.76 -16.60 -3.45
N ALA A 174 -2.61 -17.92 -3.30
CA ALA A 174 -3.69 -18.87 -3.61
C ALA A 174 -4.96 -18.58 -2.79
N VAL A 175 -4.82 -18.37 -1.48
CA VAL A 175 -5.94 -17.99 -0.61
C VAL A 175 -6.53 -16.65 -1.04
N SER A 176 -5.70 -15.65 -1.33
CA SER A 176 -6.20 -14.34 -1.77
C SER A 176 -7.06 -14.43 -3.04
N ARG A 177 -6.69 -15.30 -3.97
CA ARG A 177 -7.49 -15.59 -5.18
C ARG A 177 -8.86 -16.20 -4.84
N GLU A 178 -8.93 -17.10 -3.88
CA GLU A 178 -10.20 -17.72 -3.44
C GLU A 178 -11.19 -16.66 -2.93
N PHE A 179 -10.69 -15.56 -2.36
CA PHE A 179 -11.49 -14.41 -1.91
C PHE A 179 -11.83 -13.40 -3.02
N GLY A 180 -11.54 -13.71 -4.29
CA GLY A 180 -11.87 -12.86 -5.42
C GLY A 180 -10.91 -11.68 -5.63
N LEU A 181 -9.80 -11.62 -4.91
CA LEU A 181 -8.76 -10.63 -5.17
C LEU A 181 -8.11 -10.90 -6.53
N ARG A 182 -7.80 -9.82 -7.27
CA ARG A 182 -7.26 -9.88 -8.64
C ARG A 182 -5.85 -9.33 -8.75
N ALA A 183 -5.47 -8.41 -7.86
CA ALA A 183 -4.16 -7.78 -7.85
C ALA A 183 -3.47 -7.89 -6.51
N PHE A 184 -2.15 -7.93 -6.54
CA PHE A 184 -1.32 -7.71 -5.36
C PHE A 184 -0.14 -6.81 -5.71
N ARG A 185 0.36 -6.04 -4.70
CA ARG A 185 1.61 -5.30 -4.85
C ARG A 185 2.78 -6.25 -4.67
N GLY A 186 3.52 -6.51 -5.75
CA GLY A 186 4.74 -7.29 -5.71
C GLY A 186 5.94 -6.48 -5.21
N ASN A 187 6.96 -7.18 -4.76
CA ASN A 187 8.19 -6.57 -4.24
C ASN A 187 9.12 -6.12 -5.35
N GLU A 188 9.93 -5.10 -5.05
CA GLU A 188 11.10 -4.77 -5.85
C GLU A 188 12.06 -5.97 -5.88
N GLN A 189 12.60 -6.34 -7.08
CA GLN A 189 13.31 -7.62 -7.24
C GLN A 189 14.78 -7.62 -6.81
N THR A 190 15.31 -6.51 -6.33
CA THR A 190 16.66 -6.53 -5.82
C THR A 190 16.78 -7.33 -4.53
N TRP A 191 17.94 -7.94 -4.32
CA TRP A 191 18.18 -8.81 -3.15
C TRP A 191 17.89 -8.09 -1.82
N PHE A 192 18.13 -6.79 -1.71
CA PHE A 192 17.88 -6.00 -0.51
C PHE A 192 16.42 -5.56 -0.35
N HIS A 193 15.56 -5.69 -1.39
CA HIS A 193 14.12 -5.42 -1.32
C HIS A 193 13.27 -6.68 -1.15
N ARG A 194 13.84 -7.88 -1.25
CA ARG A 194 13.09 -9.13 -1.04
C ARG A 194 12.40 -9.14 0.32
N ALA A 195 11.21 -9.73 0.37
CA ALA A 195 10.50 -9.99 1.62
C ALA A 195 11.36 -10.79 2.58
N ARG A 196 11.38 -10.41 3.84
CA ARG A 196 12.16 -11.04 4.90
C ARG A 196 11.39 -11.03 6.19
N ARG A 197 11.69 -12.02 7.05
CA ARG A 197 11.27 -11.98 8.45
C ARG A 197 11.98 -10.83 9.16
N ASP A 198 11.37 -10.31 10.22
CA ASP A 198 11.92 -9.15 10.96
C ASP A 198 13.36 -9.39 11.45
N ARG A 199 13.67 -10.62 11.87
CA ARG A 199 15.02 -11.06 12.34
C ARG A 199 16.12 -11.01 11.25
N GLU A 200 15.73 -11.01 9.97
CA GLU A 200 16.67 -11.03 8.84
C GLU A 200 17.01 -9.63 8.32
N GLN A 201 16.40 -8.58 8.87
CA GLN A 201 16.65 -7.19 8.50
C GLN A 201 17.88 -6.64 9.23
N ASN A 202 19.04 -6.67 8.58
CA ASN A 202 20.29 -6.12 9.12
C ASN A 202 20.54 -4.67 8.65
N LEU A 203 21.54 -4.01 9.27
CA LEU A 203 21.92 -2.64 8.96
C LEU A 203 22.39 -2.46 7.52
N LEU A 204 23.05 -3.46 6.92
CA LEU A 204 23.50 -3.43 5.53
C LEU A 204 22.33 -3.32 4.56
N VAL A 205 21.28 -4.15 4.74
CA VAL A 205 20.07 -4.12 3.93
C VAL A 205 19.36 -2.77 4.04
N ARG A 206 19.28 -2.23 5.26
CA ARG A 206 18.70 -0.89 5.50
C ARG A 206 19.53 0.21 4.83
N GLY A 207 20.87 0.11 4.91
CA GLY A 207 21.80 1.03 4.23
C GLY A 207 21.66 0.99 2.71
N CYS A 208 21.60 -0.20 2.11
CA CYS A 208 21.39 -0.37 0.67
C CYS A 208 20.04 0.23 0.20
N ARG A 209 18.95 -0.01 0.94
CA ARG A 209 17.64 0.60 0.65
C ARG A 209 17.66 2.12 0.76
N LEU A 210 18.40 2.65 1.74
CA LEU A 210 18.57 4.10 1.87
C LEU A 210 19.38 4.66 0.70
N ALA A 211 20.51 4.05 0.36
CA ALA A 211 21.36 4.48 -0.75
C ALA A 211 20.62 4.41 -2.10
N ASP A 212 19.81 3.37 -2.36
CA ASP A 212 19.01 3.25 -3.58
C ASP A 212 17.92 4.33 -3.70
N SER A 213 17.52 4.97 -2.60
CA SER A 213 16.60 6.10 -2.65
C SER A 213 17.22 7.33 -3.36
N TYR A 214 18.53 7.41 -3.42
CA TYR A 214 19.28 8.54 -3.99
C TYR A 214 20.09 8.13 -5.23
N LEU A 215 20.67 6.93 -5.24
CA LEU A 215 21.52 6.42 -6.32
C LEU A 215 20.83 5.24 -7.03
N PRO A 216 20.97 5.08 -8.36
CA PRO A 216 20.28 4.03 -9.11
C PRO A 216 20.94 2.64 -8.94
N LEU A 217 21.11 2.17 -7.69
CA LEU A 217 21.75 0.88 -7.42
C LEU A 217 20.95 -0.29 -8.00
N ALA A 218 19.64 -0.18 -8.02
CA ALA A 218 18.72 -1.22 -8.48
C ALA A 218 18.08 -0.94 -9.85
N GLY A 219 18.58 0.03 -10.62
CA GLY A 219 18.03 0.41 -11.92
C GLY A 219 16.74 1.21 -11.84
N ALA A 220 15.96 1.27 -12.93
CA ALA A 220 14.75 2.09 -13.02
C ALA A 220 13.54 1.48 -12.30
N HIS A 221 13.56 0.17 -12.01
CA HIS A 221 12.43 -0.62 -11.46
C HIS A 221 11.13 -0.49 -12.29
N ASP A 222 11.28 -0.20 -13.59
CA ASP A 222 10.19 -0.19 -14.54
C ASP A 222 9.89 -1.65 -14.99
N ARG A 223 8.71 -2.16 -14.66
CA ARG A 223 8.36 -3.54 -14.95
C ARG A 223 6.98 -3.63 -15.58
N GLU A 224 6.73 -4.77 -16.20
CA GLU A 224 5.40 -5.12 -16.66
C GLU A 224 4.66 -5.89 -15.54
N PRO A 225 3.37 -5.62 -15.34
CA PRO A 225 2.53 -6.48 -14.53
C PRO A 225 2.53 -7.90 -15.08
N ALA A 226 2.49 -8.90 -14.22
CA ALA A 226 2.53 -10.30 -14.61
C ALA A 226 1.50 -11.14 -13.82
N LEU A 227 0.98 -12.19 -14.42
CA LEU A 227 0.11 -13.12 -13.72
C LEU A 227 0.95 -14.08 -12.86
N VAL A 228 0.76 -14.06 -11.55
CA VAL A 228 1.48 -14.87 -10.57
C VAL A 228 0.48 -15.49 -9.59
N GLY A 229 0.44 -16.83 -9.51
CA GLY A 229 -0.48 -17.53 -8.63
C GLY A 229 -1.97 -17.27 -8.92
N GLY A 230 -2.29 -16.80 -10.13
CA GLY A 230 -3.64 -16.45 -10.54
C GLY A 230 -4.09 -15.03 -10.15
N LEU A 231 -3.21 -14.22 -9.58
CA LEU A 231 -3.39 -12.78 -9.37
C LEU A 231 -2.40 -12.00 -10.25
N VAL A 232 -2.72 -10.74 -10.54
CA VAL A 232 -1.82 -9.84 -11.23
C VAL A 232 -0.85 -9.23 -10.23
N ASP A 233 0.44 -9.50 -10.42
CA ASP A 233 1.53 -8.78 -9.75
C ASP A 233 1.62 -7.36 -10.32
N VAL A 234 1.35 -6.36 -9.49
CA VAL A 234 1.52 -4.93 -9.77
C VAL A 234 2.79 -4.46 -9.04
N PRO A 235 3.98 -4.65 -9.65
CA PRO A 235 5.23 -4.58 -8.91
C PRO A 235 5.54 -3.18 -8.40
N ALA A 236 5.96 -3.08 -7.13
CA ALA A 236 6.45 -1.84 -6.56
C ALA A 236 7.72 -1.37 -7.26
N SER A 237 7.80 -0.07 -7.56
CA SER A 237 8.99 0.55 -8.13
C SER A 237 9.75 1.35 -7.08
N ARG A 238 9.04 2.07 -6.20
CA ARG A 238 9.70 2.94 -5.23
C ARG A 238 8.84 3.29 -4.02
N PHE A 239 9.48 3.20 -2.84
CA PHE A 239 8.96 3.77 -1.62
C PHE A 239 9.20 5.28 -1.57
N LEU A 240 8.17 6.09 -1.38
CA LEU A 240 8.27 7.53 -1.21
C LEU A 240 8.55 7.88 0.27
N ARG A 241 9.81 8.18 0.56
CA ARG A 241 10.22 8.62 1.90
C ARG A 241 9.70 10.03 2.19
N PRO A 242 9.42 10.37 3.45
CA PRO A 242 9.17 11.76 3.84
C PRO A 242 10.37 12.65 3.48
N VAL A 243 10.11 13.93 3.30
CA VAL A 243 11.16 14.91 2.97
C VAL A 243 12.19 15.03 4.09
N SER A 244 13.41 15.34 3.71
CA SER A 244 14.50 15.66 4.62
C SER A 244 14.86 17.13 4.54
N ARG A 245 15.58 17.62 5.54
CA ARG A 245 16.06 19.03 5.54
C ARG A 245 17.20 19.30 4.55
N ASN A 246 17.74 18.25 3.92
CA ASN A 246 18.86 18.39 2.96
C ASN A 246 18.34 18.60 1.53
N ALA A 247 18.28 19.83 1.09
CA ALA A 247 17.76 20.21 -0.23
C ALA A 247 18.52 19.57 -1.40
N ALA A 248 19.82 19.26 -1.25
CA ALA A 248 20.60 18.61 -2.31
C ALA A 248 20.19 17.15 -2.47
N LEU A 249 20.00 16.43 -1.35
CA LEU A 249 19.48 15.05 -1.36
C LEU A 249 18.06 14.99 -1.92
N GLU A 250 17.20 15.97 -1.58
CA GLU A 250 15.84 16.01 -2.11
C GLU A 250 15.81 16.25 -3.62
N ARG A 251 16.71 17.09 -4.17
CA ARG A 251 16.84 17.27 -5.63
C ARG A 251 17.30 15.98 -6.30
N LEU A 252 18.29 15.28 -5.74
CA LEU A 252 18.78 14.02 -6.26
C LEU A 252 17.69 12.94 -6.25
N ARG A 253 16.90 12.86 -5.14
CA ARG A 253 15.78 11.94 -5.00
C ARG A 253 14.68 12.24 -6.01
N LEU A 254 14.33 13.51 -6.22
CA LEU A 254 13.34 13.91 -7.22
C LEU A 254 13.81 13.50 -8.63
N TRP A 255 15.04 13.83 -8.99
CA TRP A 255 15.61 13.42 -10.27
C TRP A 255 15.58 11.89 -10.45
N ARG A 256 15.91 11.15 -9.40
CA ARG A 256 15.88 9.68 -9.41
C ARG A 256 14.48 9.13 -9.68
N ILE A 257 13.45 9.70 -9.06
CA ILE A 257 12.04 9.31 -9.25
C ILE A 257 11.61 9.68 -10.67
N THR A 258 11.78 10.92 -11.08
CA THR A 258 11.30 11.42 -12.38
C THR A 258 12.00 10.75 -13.57
N SER A 259 13.29 10.46 -13.47
CA SER A 259 14.03 9.71 -14.50
C SER A 259 13.53 8.26 -14.64
N ALA A 260 13.17 7.61 -13.53
CA ALA A 260 12.59 6.27 -13.56
C ALA A 260 11.18 6.29 -14.15
N MET A 261 10.36 7.29 -13.81
CA MET A 261 9.03 7.50 -14.41
C MET A 261 9.13 7.72 -15.92
N GLU A 262 10.04 8.57 -16.37
CA GLU A 262 10.25 8.79 -17.81
C GLU A 262 10.68 7.51 -18.53
N THR A 263 11.56 6.72 -17.92
CA THR A 263 11.97 5.43 -18.48
C THR A 263 10.77 4.49 -18.62
N ALA A 264 9.90 4.41 -17.60
CA ALA A 264 8.69 3.61 -17.64
C ALA A 264 7.70 4.10 -18.71
N ALA A 265 7.49 5.42 -18.82
CA ALA A 265 6.64 6.01 -19.85
C ALA A 265 7.12 5.68 -21.27
N ARG A 266 8.41 5.89 -21.56
CA ARG A 266 9.03 5.59 -22.87
C ARG A 266 8.98 4.13 -23.26
N ARG A 267 9.13 3.22 -22.26
CA ARG A 267 9.12 1.77 -22.47
C ARG A 267 7.72 1.16 -22.39
N ARG A 268 6.69 1.98 -22.14
CA ARG A 268 5.30 1.53 -21.90
C ARG A 268 5.20 0.50 -20.79
N ARG A 269 5.92 0.75 -19.70
CA ARG A 269 5.97 -0.08 -18.49
C ARG A 269 5.31 0.61 -17.33
N LEU A 270 5.21 -0.10 -16.20
CA LEU A 270 4.62 0.38 -14.97
C LEU A 270 5.68 1.06 -14.10
N PHE A 271 5.32 2.20 -13.50
CA PHE A 271 6.01 2.82 -12.38
C PHE A 271 5.06 2.93 -11.21
N HIS A 272 5.37 2.24 -10.09
CA HIS A 272 4.53 2.14 -8.91
C HIS A 272 5.20 2.83 -7.72
N LEU A 273 4.65 3.97 -7.33
CA LEU A 273 5.07 4.74 -6.16
C LEU A 273 4.20 4.36 -4.96
N TRP A 274 4.80 4.14 -3.79
CA TRP A 274 4.04 3.75 -2.61
C TRP A 274 4.61 4.34 -1.32
N TRP A 275 3.75 4.59 -0.33
CA TRP A 275 4.14 5.03 1.01
C TRP A 275 2.98 4.85 2.00
N HIS A 276 3.23 5.21 3.25
CA HIS A 276 2.20 5.22 4.29
C HIS A 276 1.73 6.66 4.51
N PRO A 277 0.43 6.97 4.61
CA PRO A 277 -0.06 8.33 4.89
C PRO A 277 0.60 8.96 6.12
N HIS A 278 0.86 8.18 7.17
CA HIS A 278 1.51 8.67 8.38
C HIS A 278 2.95 9.17 8.16
N ASN A 279 3.60 8.83 7.05
CA ASN A 279 4.90 9.40 6.71
C ASN A 279 4.81 10.91 6.40
N PHE A 280 3.63 11.39 6.01
CA PHE A 280 3.35 12.79 5.74
C PHE A 280 2.67 13.51 6.93
N GLY A 281 2.37 12.79 8.01
CA GLY A 281 1.66 13.32 9.16
C GLY A 281 2.37 14.45 9.91
N VAL A 282 3.69 14.55 9.75
CA VAL A 282 4.48 15.71 10.09
C VAL A 282 5.11 16.30 8.83
N ASP A 283 5.45 17.58 8.81
CA ASP A 283 5.99 18.30 7.65
C ASP A 283 5.09 18.13 6.40
N LEU A 284 3.74 18.17 6.60
CA LEU A 284 2.74 17.90 5.56
C LEU A 284 2.95 18.76 4.31
N GLN A 285 3.17 20.08 4.51
CA GLN A 285 3.30 21.01 3.38
C GLN A 285 4.53 20.73 2.54
N GLU A 286 5.64 20.41 3.17
CA GLU A 286 6.90 20.05 2.50
C GLU A 286 6.76 18.72 1.73
N ASN A 287 6.12 17.74 2.34
CA ASN A 287 5.84 16.45 1.70
C ASN A 287 4.89 16.62 0.49
N LEU A 288 3.82 17.41 0.62
CA LEU A 288 2.92 17.73 -0.48
C LEU A 288 3.63 18.52 -1.59
N ALA A 289 4.47 19.50 -1.24
CA ALA A 289 5.24 20.27 -2.22
C ALA A 289 6.22 19.36 -3.02
N PHE A 290 6.81 18.36 -2.36
CA PHE A 290 7.64 17.36 -3.05
C PHE A 290 6.80 16.46 -3.95
N LEU A 291 5.66 15.96 -3.47
CA LEU A 291 4.75 15.13 -4.26
C LEU A 291 4.19 15.90 -5.48
N ARG A 292 3.82 17.18 -5.34
CA ARG A 292 3.39 18.02 -6.46
C ARG A 292 4.39 18.02 -7.61
N LYS A 293 5.69 18.13 -7.33
CA LYS A 293 6.74 18.08 -8.36
C LYS A 293 6.76 16.74 -9.12
N ILE A 294 6.48 15.64 -8.43
CA ILE A 294 6.38 14.32 -9.06
C ILE A 294 5.13 14.28 -9.96
N LEU A 295 3.99 14.77 -9.47
CA LEU A 295 2.74 14.79 -10.23
C LEU A 295 2.79 15.77 -11.43
N ASP A 296 3.48 16.91 -11.28
CA ASP A 296 3.74 17.82 -12.41
C ASP A 296 4.58 17.14 -13.51
N HIS A 297 5.59 16.33 -13.10
CA HIS A 297 6.35 15.54 -14.05
C HIS A 297 5.48 14.44 -14.70
N PHE A 298 4.61 13.77 -13.95
CA PHE A 298 3.65 12.82 -14.50
C PHE A 298 2.78 13.47 -15.59
N ARG A 299 2.30 14.70 -15.39
CA ARG A 299 1.51 15.44 -16.39
C ARG A 299 2.29 15.61 -17.70
N ILE A 300 3.57 15.97 -17.62
CA ILE A 300 4.45 16.06 -18.81
C ILE A 300 4.56 14.70 -19.52
N LEU A 301 4.66 13.59 -18.75
CA LEU A 301 4.73 12.25 -19.32
C LEU A 301 3.39 11.79 -19.91
N GLN A 302 2.27 12.23 -19.33
CA GLN A 302 0.94 12.02 -19.88
C GLN A 302 0.80 12.69 -21.24
N ASP A 303 1.16 13.96 -21.33
CA ASP A 303 1.08 14.75 -22.58
C ASP A 303 2.03 14.21 -23.67
N ARG A 304 3.24 13.79 -23.28
CA ARG A 304 4.29 13.41 -24.23
C ARG A 304 4.23 11.94 -24.67
N TYR A 305 3.86 11.04 -23.78
CA TYR A 305 3.92 9.59 -24.00
C TYR A 305 2.58 8.87 -23.78
N GLY A 306 1.51 9.59 -23.43
CA GLY A 306 0.21 9.01 -23.12
C GLY A 306 0.24 8.16 -21.84
N MET A 307 1.13 8.46 -20.87
CA MET A 307 1.17 7.74 -19.60
C MET A 307 -0.14 7.91 -18.84
N ARG A 308 -0.64 6.83 -18.23
CA ARG A 308 -1.94 6.85 -17.51
C ARG A 308 -1.77 6.59 -16.04
N SER A 309 -2.56 7.27 -15.22
CA SER A 309 -2.70 6.95 -13.80
C SER A 309 -3.78 5.89 -13.62
N MET A 310 -3.47 4.82 -12.87
CA MET A 310 -4.38 3.69 -12.66
C MET A 310 -4.28 3.16 -11.24
N THR A 311 -5.40 2.63 -10.72
CA THR A 311 -5.39 1.83 -9.49
C THR A 311 -4.80 0.44 -9.75
N MET A 312 -4.47 -0.30 -8.69
CA MET A 312 -4.01 -1.68 -8.83
C MET A 312 -5.09 -2.59 -9.44
N ALA A 313 -6.36 -2.38 -9.06
CA ALA A 313 -7.47 -3.13 -9.63
C ALA A 313 -7.63 -2.86 -11.14
N ALA A 314 -7.54 -1.60 -11.56
CA ALA A 314 -7.65 -1.24 -12.97
C ALA A 314 -6.50 -1.84 -13.81
N VAL A 315 -5.28 -1.88 -13.26
CA VAL A 315 -4.14 -2.58 -13.92
C VAL A 315 -4.44 -4.07 -14.06
N ALA A 316 -4.99 -4.69 -13.00
CA ALA A 316 -5.33 -6.12 -13.06
C ALA A 316 -6.41 -6.40 -14.12
N ASP A 317 -7.42 -5.57 -14.20
CA ASP A 317 -8.50 -5.73 -15.19
C ASP A 317 -7.97 -5.63 -16.62
N GLU A 318 -7.06 -4.68 -16.91
CA GLU A 318 -6.42 -4.61 -18.25
C GLU A 318 -5.59 -5.86 -18.58
N VAL A 319 -4.79 -6.34 -17.62
CA VAL A 319 -3.94 -7.53 -17.83
C VAL A 319 -4.79 -8.78 -18.05
N LEU A 320 -5.83 -8.98 -17.23
CA LEU A 320 -6.71 -10.15 -17.33
C LEU A 320 -7.52 -10.14 -18.64
N ASN A 321 -8.04 -8.98 -19.04
CA ASN A 321 -8.75 -8.84 -20.31
C ASN A 321 -7.85 -9.15 -21.54
N ALA A 322 -6.60 -8.69 -21.50
CA ALA A 322 -5.63 -9.00 -22.57
C ALA A 322 -5.32 -10.50 -22.67
N HIS A 323 -5.21 -11.20 -21.53
CA HIS A 323 -4.98 -12.65 -21.50
C HIS A 323 -6.21 -13.44 -21.99
N GLY A 324 -7.43 -13.01 -21.62
CA GLY A 324 -8.67 -13.63 -22.07
C GLY A 324 -8.86 -13.56 -23.59
N GLN A 325 -8.52 -12.43 -24.20
CA GLN A 325 -8.59 -12.25 -25.66
C GLN A 325 -7.55 -13.10 -26.43
N SER A 326 -6.38 -13.33 -25.85
CA SER A 326 -5.33 -14.16 -26.47
C SER A 326 -5.69 -15.66 -26.45
N GLY A 327 -6.47 -16.11 -25.46
CA GLY A 327 -6.91 -17.50 -25.33
C GLY A 327 -8.02 -17.90 -26.32
N THR A 328 -8.82 -16.95 -26.78
CA THR A 328 -9.92 -17.20 -27.75
C THR A 328 -9.48 -17.14 -29.22
N ALA A 329 -8.28 -16.63 -29.52
CA ALA A 329 -7.75 -16.54 -30.90
C ALA A 329 -7.05 -17.83 -31.37
N HIS A 330 -6.94 -18.85 -30.54
CA HIS A 330 -6.28 -20.13 -30.82
C HIS A 330 -7.24 -21.35 -30.74
N GLN A 331 -8.55 -21.12 -30.71
CA GLN A 331 -9.58 -22.16 -30.96
C GLN A 331 -10.22 -21.91 -32.33
#